data_40457ce55fc5c28ea399a9cbc7258b0a
#
_entry.id   40457ce55fc5c28ea399a9cbc7258b0a
#
_cell.length_a   1.000
_cell.length_b   1.000
_cell.length_c   1.000
_cell.angle_alpha   90.00
_cell.angle_beta   90.00
_cell.angle_gamma   90.00
#
_symmetry.space_group_name_H-M   'P 1'
#
loop_
_entity.id
_entity.type
_entity.pdbx_description
1 polymer ?
#
loop_
_entity_poly.entity_id
_entity_poly.type
_entity_poly.pdbx_seq_one_letter_code
_entity_poly.pdbx_strand_id
1 'polypeptide(L)'
;MGITENNSSHPIATSLFSLEAFPSTPLKRGALVCVTLLAMCPLTLSAYDLKATARLNVSGTYTDNVSLAPRGSEKSDFVIVVSPAISVTRDTGRVKANVDYTLQNLIYLNDSSRNSSNHQLGATANAELIKQLFFLDASASVGQQNISLLGPVGIDNISKTGNVTTVSTYSLSPHLQHRFGTFASTQVRYTHDGVFNASSAIADSTSDSVDMNLNSGTSFNDFSWGLNYHKQKVNYTQVADTELESYSATLGYLLTRKLRVFGTTGREKNNFQTAGSSVDGPFWNAGFSWAPTSRTSFSASTGHRFFGRTYSLNLDHRTRRTSWNAAYTESLSSTRTVQSQFLGTVYLYLCSDNSTTVPLVSSPALAQSNCQQKLRNPIVTVLLIGAGNLSSLSLLNENFINKNFIGSMSLQTGKSTVTFAAFNTRRELQLSGTLDRQYGGVASWSWRLAPYTVSTLSSGWSRNIVPASKREDDLWNIGLGFSHQLRPKLSSTLNFRHQVRNSNQAAADFKENSLTAGLNMTF
;
A
#
# COMPACT_ATOMS: atom_id res chain seq x y z
N MET A 1 1.08 -73.15 -22.86
CA MET A 1 0.44 -72.54 -21.71
C MET A 1 0.99 -71.14 -21.54
N GLY A 2 0.33 -70.19 -22.12
CA GLY A 2 0.71 -68.78 -22.08
C GLY A 2 -0.27 -68.02 -21.20
N ILE A 3 0.23 -67.20 -20.31
CA ILE A 3 -0.57 -66.27 -19.52
C ILE A 3 -0.27 -64.90 -20.07
N THR A 4 -1.29 -64.29 -20.64
CA THR A 4 -1.27 -62.90 -21.10
C THR A 4 -1.65 -61.97 -19.96
N GLU A 5 -0.76 -61.07 -19.57
CA GLU A 5 -1.06 -59.96 -18.70
C GLU A 5 -1.72 -58.82 -19.48
N ASN A 6 -2.88 -58.41 -19.02
CA ASN A 6 -3.66 -57.30 -19.56
C ASN A 6 -3.32 -56.03 -18.79
N ASN A 7 -2.56 -55.13 -19.39
CA ASN A 7 -2.26 -53.81 -18.87
C ASN A 7 -3.30 -52.80 -19.44
N SER A 8 -4.31 -52.46 -18.66
CA SER A 8 -5.28 -51.42 -18.97
C SER A 8 -4.79 -50.08 -18.45
N SER A 9 -4.15 -49.29 -19.30
CA SER A 9 -3.85 -47.86 -19.08
C SER A 9 -5.11 -47.03 -19.34
N HIS A 10 -5.65 -46.40 -18.31
CA HIS A 10 -6.65 -45.35 -18.46
C HIS A 10 -5.99 -44.05 -18.93
N PRO A 11 -6.50 -43.39 -19.99
CA PRO A 11 -6.05 -42.07 -20.37
C PRO A 11 -6.70 -41.02 -19.47
N ILE A 12 -5.86 -40.21 -18.80
CA ILE A 12 -6.28 -39.00 -18.10
C ILE A 12 -6.72 -38.00 -19.16
N ALA A 13 -8.00 -37.65 -19.16
CA ALA A 13 -8.57 -36.65 -20.04
C ALA A 13 -8.02 -35.25 -19.70
N THR A 14 -7.14 -34.75 -20.53
CA THR A 14 -6.76 -33.33 -20.58
C THR A 14 -7.91 -32.54 -21.21
N SER A 15 -8.77 -31.93 -20.38
CA SER A 15 -9.71 -30.91 -20.85
C SER A 15 -8.94 -29.62 -21.09
N LEU A 16 -8.64 -29.33 -22.33
CA LEU A 16 -8.22 -28.01 -22.82
C LEU A 16 -9.35 -27.01 -22.57
N PHE A 17 -9.14 -26.07 -21.67
CA PHE A 17 -9.94 -24.86 -21.60
C PHE A 17 -9.64 -24.03 -22.84
N SER A 18 -10.61 -23.95 -23.76
CA SER A 18 -10.58 -23.02 -24.87
C SER A 18 -10.70 -21.59 -24.33
N LEU A 19 -9.63 -20.79 -24.46
CA LEU A 19 -9.67 -19.35 -24.24
C LEU A 19 -10.42 -18.68 -25.42
N GLU A 20 -11.73 -18.55 -25.33
CA GLU A 20 -12.45 -17.67 -26.25
C GLU A 20 -12.34 -16.21 -25.80
N ALA A 21 -11.88 -15.42 -26.73
CA ALA A 21 -11.94 -13.98 -26.95
C ALA A 21 -12.33 -13.07 -25.76
N PHE A 22 -11.34 -12.52 -25.07
CA PHE A 22 -11.51 -11.32 -24.26
C PHE A 22 -11.45 -10.05 -25.13
N PRO A 23 -12.30 -9.02 -24.88
CA PRO A 23 -12.29 -7.78 -25.65
C PRO A 23 -10.97 -7.02 -25.48
N SER A 24 -10.57 -6.32 -26.54
CA SER A 24 -9.28 -5.63 -26.67
C SER A 24 -9.22 -4.34 -25.86
N THR A 25 -8.98 -4.44 -24.56
CA THR A 25 -8.69 -3.32 -23.64
C THR A 25 -7.20 -3.32 -23.24
N PRO A 26 -6.61 -2.18 -22.87
CA PRO A 26 -5.18 -2.05 -22.55
C PRO A 26 -4.68 -2.93 -21.40
N LEU A 27 -5.57 -3.58 -20.65
CA LEU A 27 -5.25 -4.60 -19.64
C LEU A 27 -4.40 -5.77 -20.19
N LYS A 28 -4.42 -6.01 -21.53
CA LYS A 28 -3.75 -7.17 -22.13
C LYS A 28 -2.23 -7.13 -22.07
N ARG A 29 -1.60 -5.95 -22.01
CA ARG A 29 -0.13 -5.86 -22.04
C ARG A 29 0.48 -6.06 -20.66
N GLY A 30 -0.07 -5.44 -19.62
CA GLY A 30 0.45 -5.58 -18.25
C GLY A 30 0.15 -6.95 -17.61
N ALA A 31 -1.06 -7.47 -17.78
CA ALA A 31 -1.46 -8.77 -17.23
C ALA A 31 -0.75 -9.96 -17.89
N LEU A 32 -0.50 -9.87 -19.21
CA LEU A 32 0.19 -10.92 -19.95
C LEU A 32 1.69 -11.01 -19.54
N VAL A 33 2.33 -9.88 -19.28
CA VAL A 33 3.72 -9.83 -18.79
C VAL A 33 3.84 -10.43 -17.39
N CYS A 34 2.88 -10.19 -16.50
CA CYS A 34 2.88 -10.78 -15.15
C CYS A 34 2.68 -12.30 -15.17
N VAL A 35 1.82 -12.82 -16.04
CA VAL A 35 1.56 -14.26 -16.13
C VAL A 35 2.72 -15.01 -16.80
N THR A 36 3.36 -14.43 -17.82
CA THR A 36 4.50 -15.06 -18.50
C THR A 36 5.78 -15.07 -17.66
N LEU A 37 6.02 -14.05 -16.82
CA LEU A 37 7.17 -14.02 -15.91
C LEU A 37 7.05 -15.06 -14.78
N LEU A 38 5.84 -15.36 -14.31
CA LEU A 38 5.59 -16.44 -13.33
C LEU A 38 5.76 -17.84 -13.95
N ALA A 39 5.51 -17.99 -15.24
CA ALA A 39 5.61 -19.27 -15.95
C ALA A 39 7.05 -19.64 -16.38
N MET A 40 7.98 -18.70 -16.43
CA MET A 40 9.37 -18.93 -16.86
C MET A 40 10.35 -19.34 -15.76
N CYS A 41 9.90 -19.46 -14.52
CA CYS A 41 10.76 -19.95 -13.45
C CYS A 41 10.65 -21.49 -13.36
N PRO A 42 11.64 -22.28 -13.80
CA PRO A 42 11.64 -23.74 -13.65
C PRO A 42 11.97 -24.10 -12.20
N LEU A 43 11.14 -23.64 -11.27
CA LEU A 43 11.18 -24.12 -9.90
C LEU A 43 10.36 -25.42 -9.89
N THR A 44 11.01 -26.55 -9.64
CA THR A 44 10.31 -27.80 -9.27
C THR A 44 9.43 -27.49 -8.07
N LEU A 45 8.17 -27.17 -8.32
CA LEU A 45 7.19 -26.88 -7.29
C LEU A 45 6.85 -28.18 -6.57
N SER A 46 7.46 -28.42 -5.42
CA SER A 46 6.97 -29.40 -4.48
C SER A 46 5.64 -28.90 -3.88
N ALA A 47 4.56 -29.61 -4.10
CA ALA A 47 3.21 -29.22 -3.67
C ALA A 47 3.05 -29.20 -2.12
N TYR A 48 4.00 -29.74 -1.38
CA TYR A 48 3.94 -29.88 0.08
C TYR A 48 4.02 -28.56 0.86
N ASP A 49 4.58 -27.50 0.29
CA ASP A 49 4.80 -26.22 1.00
C ASP A 49 3.86 -25.09 0.54
N LEU A 50 2.87 -25.42 -0.29
CA LEU A 50 1.95 -24.45 -0.86
C LEU A 50 0.62 -24.49 -0.12
N LYS A 51 0.22 -23.37 0.49
CA LYS A 51 -1.07 -23.22 1.16
C LYS A 51 -1.98 -22.34 0.30
N ALA A 52 -3.06 -22.92 -0.19
CA ALA A 52 -4.11 -22.19 -0.90
C ALA A 52 -5.36 -22.08 -0.03
N THR A 53 -5.96 -20.91 0.03
CA THR A 53 -7.19 -20.63 0.76
C THR A 53 -8.15 -19.89 -0.17
N ALA A 54 -9.33 -20.47 -0.41
CA ALA A 54 -10.39 -19.81 -1.15
C ALA A 54 -11.33 -19.07 -0.19
N ARG A 55 -11.83 -17.92 -0.60
CA ARG A 55 -12.78 -17.10 0.16
C ARG A 55 -13.88 -16.61 -0.76
N LEU A 56 -15.06 -16.40 -0.18
CA LEU A 56 -16.17 -15.76 -0.86
C LEU A 56 -16.77 -14.74 0.10
N ASN A 57 -16.79 -13.48 -0.35
CA ASN A 57 -17.56 -12.42 0.29
C ASN A 57 -18.80 -12.14 -0.54
N VAL A 58 -19.96 -12.12 0.10
CA VAL A 58 -21.22 -11.69 -0.50
C VAL A 58 -21.81 -10.62 0.40
N SER A 59 -22.10 -9.45 -0.14
CA SER A 59 -22.69 -8.35 0.62
C SER A 59 -23.74 -7.59 -0.19
N GLY A 60 -24.74 -7.04 0.51
CA GLY A 60 -25.70 -6.09 -0.03
C GLY A 60 -25.52 -4.75 0.65
N THR A 61 -25.44 -3.70 -0.13
CA THR A 61 -25.29 -2.32 0.35
C THR A 61 -26.43 -1.47 -0.19
N TYR A 62 -27.20 -0.88 0.71
CA TYR A 62 -28.09 0.22 0.38
C TYR A 62 -27.32 1.53 0.57
N THR A 63 -27.39 2.43 -0.41
CA THR A 63 -26.86 3.80 -0.33
C THR A 63 -27.91 4.79 -0.84
N ASP A 64 -28.02 5.93 -0.18
CA ASP A 64 -28.90 7.01 -0.60
C ASP A 64 -28.27 7.91 -1.68
N ASN A 65 -26.97 7.78 -1.95
CA ASN A 65 -26.24 8.57 -2.96
C ASN A 65 -25.13 7.77 -3.63
N VAL A 66 -25.48 6.82 -4.48
CA VAL A 66 -24.54 5.90 -5.16
C VAL A 66 -23.52 6.60 -6.06
N SER A 67 -23.78 7.82 -6.48
CA SER A 67 -22.90 8.61 -7.36
C SER A 67 -22.05 9.62 -6.62
N LEU A 68 -22.26 9.80 -5.32
CA LEU A 68 -21.75 10.94 -4.54
C LEU A 68 -22.09 12.27 -5.24
N ALA A 69 -23.32 12.35 -5.73
CA ALA A 69 -23.83 13.52 -6.42
C ALA A 69 -24.05 14.69 -5.45
N PRO A 70 -24.05 15.93 -5.95
CA PRO A 70 -24.36 17.11 -5.15
C PRO A 70 -25.75 17.03 -4.52
N ARG A 71 -25.95 17.80 -3.46
CA ARG A 71 -27.24 17.87 -2.75
C ARG A 71 -28.37 18.22 -3.72
N GLY A 72 -29.47 17.47 -3.65
CA GLY A 72 -30.64 17.59 -4.51
C GLY A 72 -30.56 16.79 -5.82
N SER A 73 -29.46 16.11 -6.07
CA SER A 73 -29.26 15.25 -7.24
C SER A 73 -28.90 13.80 -6.84
N GLU A 74 -29.08 13.47 -5.57
CA GLU A 74 -28.76 12.16 -5.02
C GLU A 74 -29.64 11.08 -5.66
N LYS A 75 -29.03 9.91 -5.89
CA LYS A 75 -29.71 8.72 -6.38
C LYS A 75 -29.40 7.56 -5.45
N SER A 76 -30.44 6.97 -4.89
CA SER A 76 -30.33 5.76 -4.09
C SER A 76 -30.19 4.52 -4.98
N ASP A 77 -29.44 3.54 -4.49
CA ASP A 77 -29.35 2.22 -5.12
C ASP A 77 -29.13 1.14 -4.06
N PHE A 78 -29.45 -0.10 -4.45
CA PHE A 78 -29.05 -1.28 -3.71
C PHE A 78 -28.04 -2.06 -4.54
N VAL A 79 -26.84 -2.23 -4.01
CA VAL A 79 -25.71 -2.83 -4.70
C VAL A 79 -25.36 -4.17 -4.08
N ILE A 80 -25.44 -5.23 -4.88
CA ILE A 80 -24.98 -6.56 -4.49
C ILE A 80 -23.51 -6.70 -4.92
N VAL A 81 -22.67 -7.08 -3.97
CA VAL A 81 -21.24 -7.31 -4.22
C VAL A 81 -20.92 -8.78 -3.98
N VAL A 82 -20.40 -9.45 -5.00
CA VAL A 82 -19.93 -10.84 -4.92
C VAL A 82 -18.44 -10.87 -5.20
N SER A 83 -17.65 -11.25 -4.22
CA SER A 83 -16.20 -11.16 -4.28
C SER A 83 -15.54 -12.52 -3.96
N PRO A 84 -15.42 -13.42 -4.96
CA PRO A 84 -14.56 -14.59 -4.83
C PRO A 84 -13.09 -14.14 -4.73
N ALA A 85 -12.35 -14.81 -3.86
CA ALA A 85 -10.94 -14.51 -3.64
C ALA A 85 -10.13 -15.81 -3.43
N ILE A 86 -8.89 -15.77 -3.83
CA ILE A 86 -7.92 -16.83 -3.59
C ILE A 86 -6.64 -16.22 -2.99
N SER A 87 -6.13 -16.87 -1.96
CA SER A 87 -4.85 -16.55 -1.34
C SER A 87 -3.94 -17.76 -1.44
N VAL A 88 -2.76 -17.57 -2.00
CA VAL A 88 -1.74 -18.62 -2.14
C VAL A 88 -0.48 -18.16 -1.43
N THR A 89 -0.03 -18.94 -0.45
CA THR A 89 1.18 -18.64 0.30
C THR A 89 2.17 -19.79 0.21
N ARG A 90 3.44 -19.46 0.05
CA ARG A 90 4.56 -20.35 0.17
C ARG A 90 5.58 -19.75 1.15
N ASP A 91 5.99 -20.51 2.14
CA ASP A 91 7.00 -20.08 3.11
C ASP A 91 7.98 -21.22 3.34
N THR A 92 9.07 -21.21 2.58
CA THR A 92 10.18 -22.13 2.70
C THR A 92 11.45 -21.37 3.11
N GLY A 93 12.50 -22.08 3.48
CA GLY A 93 13.77 -21.45 3.87
C GLY A 93 14.41 -20.60 2.75
N ARG A 94 14.06 -20.82 1.48
CA ARG A 94 14.64 -20.11 0.33
C ARG A 94 13.63 -19.31 -0.50
N VAL A 95 12.36 -19.63 -0.41
CA VAL A 95 11.32 -18.96 -1.21
C VAL A 95 10.16 -18.60 -0.30
N LYS A 96 9.85 -17.32 -0.25
CA LYS A 96 8.64 -16.79 0.40
C LYS A 96 7.81 -16.10 -0.68
N ALA A 97 6.59 -16.56 -0.87
CA ALA A 97 5.68 -15.97 -1.84
C ALA A 97 4.29 -15.85 -1.24
N ASN A 98 3.62 -14.75 -1.53
CA ASN A 98 2.23 -14.51 -1.19
C ASN A 98 1.53 -13.91 -2.40
N VAL A 99 0.40 -14.50 -2.78
CA VAL A 99 -0.47 -14.00 -3.86
C VAL A 99 -1.88 -13.96 -3.33
N ASP A 100 -2.47 -12.78 -3.31
CA ASP A 100 -3.87 -12.54 -2.96
C ASP A 100 -4.57 -11.95 -4.17
N TYR A 101 -5.60 -12.62 -4.66
CA TYR A 101 -6.42 -12.15 -5.76
C TYR A 101 -7.88 -12.12 -5.34
N THR A 102 -8.58 -11.03 -5.65
CA THR A 102 -10.02 -10.85 -5.42
C THR A 102 -10.65 -10.30 -6.69
N LEU A 103 -11.72 -10.94 -7.15
CA LEU A 103 -12.59 -10.42 -8.21
C LEU A 103 -13.84 -9.84 -7.55
N GLN A 104 -13.99 -8.53 -7.56
CA GLN A 104 -15.13 -7.84 -6.98
C GLN A 104 -16.15 -7.53 -8.07
N ASN A 105 -17.28 -8.26 -8.09
CA ASN A 105 -18.39 -8.02 -8.99
C ASN A 105 -19.44 -7.17 -8.29
N LEU A 106 -19.78 -6.02 -8.86
CA LEU A 106 -20.79 -5.08 -8.37
C LEU A 106 -21.99 -5.11 -9.30
N ILE A 107 -23.16 -5.38 -8.73
CA ILE A 107 -24.45 -5.48 -9.41
C ILE A 107 -25.37 -4.42 -8.82
N TYR A 108 -25.73 -3.41 -9.61
CA TYR A 108 -26.60 -2.31 -9.22
C TYR A 108 -28.04 -2.64 -9.63
N LEU A 109 -28.98 -2.61 -8.69
CA LEU A 109 -30.35 -3.02 -8.97
C LEU A 109 -31.17 -1.95 -9.69
N ASN A 110 -30.91 -0.66 -9.41
CA ASN A 110 -31.66 0.43 -10.04
C ASN A 110 -31.03 0.92 -11.36
N ASP A 111 -29.69 0.76 -11.52
CA ASP A 111 -28.98 1.20 -12.71
C ASP A 111 -27.93 0.15 -13.14
N SER A 112 -28.37 -0.84 -13.91
CA SER A 112 -27.50 -1.92 -14.40
C SER A 112 -26.36 -1.46 -15.30
N SER A 113 -26.41 -0.24 -15.87
CA SER A 113 -25.31 0.34 -16.65
C SER A 113 -24.06 0.59 -15.80
N ARG A 114 -24.21 0.61 -14.47
CA ARG A 114 -23.12 0.74 -13.50
C ARG A 114 -22.44 -0.58 -13.15
N ASN A 115 -23.03 -1.72 -13.53
CA ASN A 115 -22.44 -3.03 -13.24
C ASN A 115 -20.98 -3.06 -13.65
N SER A 116 -20.13 -3.61 -12.80
CA SER A 116 -18.69 -3.63 -13.02
C SER A 116 -18.01 -4.77 -12.29
N SER A 117 -16.88 -5.17 -12.83
CA SER A 117 -15.98 -6.16 -12.20
C SER A 117 -14.62 -5.51 -11.97
N ASN A 118 -14.19 -5.44 -10.73
CA ASN A 118 -12.91 -4.88 -10.33
C ASN A 118 -11.95 -6.00 -9.93
N HIS A 119 -10.79 -6.00 -10.55
CA HIS A 119 -9.70 -6.90 -10.19
C HIS A 119 -8.85 -6.26 -9.09
N GLN A 120 -8.56 -7.02 -8.05
CA GLN A 120 -7.63 -6.63 -6.98
C GLN A 120 -6.60 -7.74 -6.84
N LEU A 121 -5.34 -7.41 -7.02
CA LEU A 121 -4.19 -8.30 -6.92
C LEU A 121 -3.15 -7.70 -5.98
N GLY A 122 -2.65 -8.49 -5.06
CA GLY A 122 -1.45 -8.22 -4.32
C GLY A 122 -0.57 -9.46 -4.36
N ALA A 123 0.62 -9.35 -4.93
CA ALA A 123 1.56 -10.45 -5.03
C ALA A 123 2.96 -9.99 -4.60
N THR A 124 3.62 -10.80 -3.79
CA THR A 124 5.01 -10.59 -3.40
C THR A 124 5.74 -11.93 -3.42
N ALA A 125 6.97 -11.92 -3.86
CA ALA A 125 7.85 -13.09 -3.82
C ALA A 125 9.28 -12.66 -3.48
N ASN A 126 9.93 -13.40 -2.59
CA ASN A 126 11.34 -13.28 -2.27
C ASN A 126 11.97 -14.66 -2.44
N ALA A 127 13.01 -14.75 -3.23
CA ALA A 127 13.72 -16.00 -3.49
C ALA A 127 15.23 -15.83 -3.25
N GLU A 128 15.80 -16.73 -2.45
CA GLU A 128 17.25 -16.89 -2.33
C GLU A 128 17.70 -17.87 -3.41
N LEU A 129 18.23 -17.35 -4.51
CA LEU A 129 18.67 -18.16 -5.67
C LEU A 129 20.04 -18.82 -5.41
N ILE A 130 20.96 -18.04 -4.84
CA ILE A 130 22.27 -18.54 -4.38
C ILE A 130 22.36 -18.20 -2.89
N LYS A 131 22.66 -19.22 -2.09
CA LYS A 131 22.67 -19.11 -0.63
C LYS A 131 23.49 -17.91 -0.15
N GLN A 132 22.86 -17.01 0.59
CA GLN A 132 23.43 -15.81 1.20
C GLN A 132 24.14 -14.84 0.22
N LEU A 133 23.94 -15.00 -1.08
CA LEU A 133 24.62 -14.20 -2.09
C LEU A 133 23.66 -13.54 -3.08
N PHE A 134 22.80 -14.31 -3.74
CA PHE A 134 21.96 -13.80 -4.82
C PHE A 134 20.47 -14.04 -4.52
N PHE A 135 19.73 -12.96 -4.55
CA PHE A 135 18.31 -12.92 -4.22
C PHE A 135 17.53 -12.30 -5.36
N LEU A 136 16.26 -12.66 -5.44
CA LEU A 136 15.29 -12.09 -6.36
C LEU A 136 14.05 -11.70 -5.58
N ASP A 137 13.72 -10.41 -5.61
CA ASP A 137 12.44 -9.91 -5.10
C ASP A 137 11.52 -9.59 -6.28
N ALA A 138 10.26 -9.96 -6.19
CA ALA A 138 9.24 -9.62 -7.17
C ALA A 138 7.95 -9.18 -6.45
N SER A 139 7.27 -8.20 -7.02
CA SER A 139 5.95 -7.78 -6.56
C SER A 139 5.06 -7.37 -7.73
N ALA A 140 3.74 -7.54 -7.56
CA ALA A 140 2.75 -7.05 -8.50
C ALA A 140 1.50 -6.63 -7.74
N SER A 141 0.85 -5.56 -8.19
CA SER A 141 -0.43 -5.14 -7.64
C SER A 141 -1.38 -4.64 -8.71
N VAL A 142 -2.68 -4.84 -8.47
CA VAL A 142 -3.77 -4.25 -9.26
C VAL A 142 -4.81 -3.75 -8.27
N GLY A 143 -5.24 -2.49 -8.43
CA GLY A 143 -6.24 -1.92 -7.54
C GLY A 143 -6.83 -0.63 -8.10
N GLN A 144 -7.94 -0.21 -7.50
CA GLN A 144 -8.64 1.02 -7.87
C GLN A 144 -8.12 2.19 -7.02
N GLN A 145 -7.84 3.32 -7.66
CA GLN A 145 -7.37 4.55 -7.03
C GLN A 145 -8.18 5.76 -7.50
N ASN A 146 -8.37 6.73 -6.60
CA ASN A 146 -8.98 8.00 -6.99
C ASN A 146 -7.99 8.82 -7.83
N ILE A 147 -8.48 9.41 -8.93
CA ILE A 147 -7.67 10.25 -9.83
C ILE A 147 -7.37 11.60 -9.18
N SER A 148 -8.37 12.19 -8.54
CA SER A 148 -8.26 13.52 -7.94
C SER A 148 -9.01 13.59 -6.61
N LEU A 149 -8.43 14.29 -5.63
CA LEU A 149 -9.13 14.64 -4.39
C LEU A 149 -10.21 15.69 -4.59
N LEU A 150 -10.15 16.40 -5.72
CA LEU A 150 -11.14 17.40 -6.08
C LEU A 150 -12.39 16.79 -6.71
N GLY A 151 -12.30 15.57 -7.24
CA GLY A 151 -13.46 14.78 -7.68
C GLY A 151 -14.23 14.16 -6.51
N PRO A 152 -15.40 13.55 -6.74
CA PRO A 152 -16.08 12.77 -5.72
C PRO A 152 -15.19 11.59 -5.28
N VAL A 153 -14.91 11.50 -3.98
CA VAL A 153 -14.04 10.46 -3.39
C VAL A 153 -14.89 9.50 -2.58
N GLY A 154 -15.07 8.29 -3.09
CA GLY A 154 -15.68 7.18 -2.35
C GLY A 154 -14.69 6.52 -1.41
N ILE A 155 -15.18 5.99 -0.29
CA ILE A 155 -14.38 5.21 0.67
C ILE A 155 -14.21 3.77 0.18
N ASP A 156 -15.10 3.30 -0.67
CA ASP A 156 -15.10 1.98 -1.28
C ASP A 156 -15.34 2.06 -2.80
N ASN A 157 -15.42 0.89 -3.46
CA ASN A 157 -15.68 0.81 -4.89
C ASN A 157 -17.18 0.82 -5.26
N ILE A 158 -18.09 0.98 -4.28
CA ILE A 158 -19.53 0.95 -4.52
C ILE A 158 -19.96 2.23 -5.22
N SER A 159 -19.39 3.37 -4.82
CA SER A 159 -19.69 4.65 -5.46
C SER A 159 -18.93 4.79 -6.77
N LYS A 160 -19.62 4.53 -7.90
CA LYS A 160 -19.04 4.66 -9.24
C LYS A 160 -19.07 6.13 -9.69
N THR A 161 -18.01 6.86 -9.42
CA THR A 161 -17.93 8.33 -9.60
C THR A 161 -17.13 8.70 -10.83
N GLY A 162 -16.65 8.04 -11.68
CA GLY A 162 -15.75 8.46 -12.79
C GLY A 162 -14.40 9.07 -12.33
N ASN A 163 -14.22 9.29 -11.03
CA ASN A 163 -12.98 9.77 -10.42
C ASN A 163 -12.09 8.60 -9.93
N VAL A 164 -12.28 7.41 -10.48
CA VAL A 164 -11.53 6.21 -10.10
C VAL A 164 -10.87 5.62 -11.33
N THR A 165 -9.61 5.22 -11.21
CA THR A 165 -8.87 4.47 -12.23
C THR A 165 -8.32 3.18 -11.64
N THR A 166 -8.16 2.17 -12.48
CA THR A 166 -7.41 0.96 -12.11
C THR A 166 -5.93 1.20 -12.37
N VAL A 167 -5.12 0.98 -11.36
CA VAL A 167 -3.66 1.05 -11.43
C VAL A 167 -3.09 -0.35 -11.30
N SER A 168 -2.21 -0.71 -12.21
CA SER A 168 -1.46 -1.96 -12.20
C SER A 168 0.02 -1.65 -12.02
N THR A 169 0.68 -2.32 -11.08
CA THR A 169 2.12 -2.16 -10.85
C THR A 169 2.82 -3.51 -10.85
N TYR A 170 4.07 -3.51 -11.26
CA TYR A 170 4.97 -4.64 -11.03
C TYR A 170 6.37 -4.14 -10.69
N SER A 171 7.14 -4.96 -10.01
CA SER A 171 8.55 -4.73 -9.72
C SER A 171 9.30 -6.04 -9.68
N LEU A 172 10.48 -6.06 -10.28
CA LEU A 172 11.42 -7.18 -10.28
C LEU A 172 12.79 -6.66 -9.86
N SER A 173 13.33 -7.21 -8.75
CA SER A 173 14.54 -6.68 -8.12
C SER A 173 15.55 -7.79 -7.80
N PRO A 174 16.36 -8.25 -8.77
CA PRO A 174 17.53 -9.07 -8.47
C PRO A 174 18.57 -8.28 -7.67
N HIS A 175 19.13 -8.91 -6.65
CA HIS A 175 20.17 -8.26 -5.86
C HIS A 175 21.21 -9.23 -5.32
N LEU A 176 22.42 -8.72 -5.20
CA LEU A 176 23.56 -9.40 -4.60
C LEU A 176 23.78 -8.82 -3.20
N GLN A 177 24.03 -9.71 -2.24
CA GLN A 177 24.46 -9.33 -0.90
C GLN A 177 25.74 -10.09 -0.58
N HIS A 178 26.74 -9.36 -0.05
CA HIS A 178 27.98 -10.00 0.38
C HIS A 178 28.50 -9.38 1.67
N ARG A 179 29.06 -10.20 2.53
CA ARG A 179 29.73 -9.76 3.76
C ARG A 179 31.21 -10.03 3.66
N PHE A 180 32.01 -8.99 3.77
CA PHE A 180 33.47 -9.07 3.82
C PHE A 180 33.93 -9.33 5.27
N GLY A 181 33.64 -10.53 5.77
CA GLY A 181 33.86 -10.89 7.16
C GLY A 181 33.13 -9.96 8.13
N THR A 182 33.87 -9.42 9.08
CA THR A 182 33.41 -8.43 10.06
C THR A 182 33.67 -6.98 9.65
N PHE A 183 34.38 -6.76 8.52
CA PHE A 183 34.81 -5.42 8.09
C PHE A 183 33.69 -4.63 7.41
N ALA A 184 33.00 -5.22 6.43
CA ALA A 184 31.97 -4.52 5.66
C ALA A 184 30.88 -5.46 5.16
N SER A 185 29.74 -4.90 4.79
CA SER A 185 28.67 -5.56 4.05
C SER A 185 28.26 -4.73 2.85
N THR A 186 28.02 -5.38 1.72
CA THR A 186 27.56 -4.72 0.50
C THR A 186 26.26 -5.32 0.00
N GLN A 187 25.46 -4.48 -0.63
CA GLN A 187 24.30 -4.88 -1.42
C GLN A 187 24.30 -4.10 -2.73
N VAL A 188 24.13 -4.81 -3.85
CA VAL A 188 23.90 -4.22 -5.16
C VAL A 188 22.56 -4.74 -5.66
N ARG A 189 21.63 -3.84 -5.89
CA ARG A 189 20.27 -4.13 -6.34
C ARG A 189 20.00 -3.44 -7.67
N TYR A 190 19.51 -4.18 -8.62
CA TYR A 190 18.85 -3.64 -9.80
C TYR A 190 17.35 -3.81 -9.64
N THR A 191 16.56 -2.82 -10.03
CA THR A 191 15.10 -2.91 -10.03
C THR A 191 14.56 -2.45 -11.36
N HIS A 192 13.74 -3.29 -11.99
CA HIS A 192 12.90 -2.93 -13.11
C HIS A 192 11.44 -2.94 -12.66
N ASP A 193 10.73 -1.83 -12.82
CA ASP A 193 9.35 -1.72 -12.38
C ASP A 193 8.49 -0.89 -13.33
N GLY A 194 7.18 -1.15 -13.32
CA GLY A 194 6.21 -0.47 -14.18
C GLY A 194 4.95 -0.08 -13.41
N VAL A 195 4.36 1.05 -13.83
CA VAL A 195 3.07 1.57 -13.38
C VAL A 195 2.21 1.87 -14.59
N PHE A 196 1.03 1.26 -14.65
CA PHE A 196 0.07 1.39 -15.74
C PHE A 196 -1.28 1.84 -15.20
N ASN A 197 -1.87 2.82 -15.86
CA ASN A 197 -3.13 3.42 -15.50
C ASN A 197 -4.20 3.09 -16.56
N ALA A 198 -5.40 2.72 -16.13
CA ALA A 198 -6.52 2.53 -17.06
C ALA A 198 -7.03 3.87 -17.62
N SER A 199 -6.80 4.98 -16.91
CA SER A 199 -7.14 6.33 -17.35
C SER A 199 -6.02 6.93 -18.17
N SER A 200 -6.32 7.41 -19.38
CA SER A 200 -5.37 8.13 -20.24
C SER A 200 -4.97 9.52 -19.70
N ALA A 201 -5.64 10.02 -18.66
CA ALA A 201 -5.27 11.29 -18.02
C ALA A 201 -3.97 11.19 -17.21
N ILE A 202 -3.49 9.98 -16.92
CA ILE A 202 -2.30 9.74 -16.11
C ILE A 202 -1.33 8.90 -16.93
N ALA A 203 -0.09 9.39 -17.04
CA ALA A 203 0.94 8.74 -17.83
C ALA A 203 1.31 7.36 -17.26
N ASP A 204 1.42 6.38 -18.13
CA ASP A 204 2.09 5.12 -17.83
C ASP A 204 3.59 5.34 -17.74
N SER A 205 4.28 4.50 -16.97
CA SER A 205 5.73 4.61 -16.82
C SER A 205 6.40 3.28 -16.54
N THR A 206 7.62 3.15 -17.03
CA THR A 206 8.57 2.10 -16.63
C THR A 206 9.81 2.73 -16.02
N SER A 207 10.50 2.00 -15.17
CA SER A 207 11.69 2.52 -14.50
C SER A 207 12.73 1.43 -14.33
N ASP A 208 13.98 1.83 -14.50
CA ASP A 208 15.16 1.06 -14.20
C ASP A 208 15.94 1.77 -13.12
N SER A 209 16.27 1.08 -12.03
CA SER A 209 17.09 1.64 -10.96
C SER A 209 18.21 0.71 -10.53
N VAL A 210 19.30 1.32 -10.09
CA VAL A 210 20.46 0.63 -9.47
C VAL A 210 20.73 1.26 -8.12
N ASP A 211 20.76 0.43 -7.09
CA ASP A 211 21.09 0.81 -5.72
C ASP A 211 22.33 0.04 -5.28
N MET A 212 23.36 0.75 -4.84
CA MET A 212 24.57 0.16 -4.28
C MET A 212 24.79 0.71 -2.87
N ASN A 213 24.91 -0.19 -1.91
CA ASN A 213 25.14 0.14 -0.52
C ASN A 213 26.37 -0.62 -0.02
N LEU A 214 27.29 0.09 0.60
CA LEU A 214 28.45 -0.49 1.28
C LEU A 214 28.48 0.08 2.71
N ASN A 215 28.34 -0.78 3.70
CA ASN A 215 28.23 -0.37 5.09
C ASN A 215 29.35 -1.04 5.92
N SER A 216 29.80 -0.33 6.97
CA SER A 216 30.72 -0.87 7.96
C SER A 216 30.17 -2.15 8.60
N GLY A 217 31.06 -3.10 8.84
CA GLY A 217 30.75 -4.35 9.52
C GLY A 217 30.88 -4.26 11.04
N THR A 218 30.79 -5.40 11.70
CA THR A 218 30.81 -5.53 13.16
C THR A 218 32.17 -5.26 13.82
N SER A 219 33.24 -5.11 13.05
CA SER A 219 34.54 -4.64 13.57
C SER A 219 34.51 -3.19 14.03
N PHE A 220 33.50 -2.42 13.58
CA PHE A 220 33.32 -1.02 13.94
C PHE A 220 32.23 -0.91 15.01
N ASN A 221 32.62 -0.93 16.29
CA ASN A 221 31.69 -0.94 17.40
C ASN A 221 31.07 0.44 17.67
N ASP A 222 31.92 1.47 17.78
CA ASP A 222 31.50 2.83 18.14
C ASP A 222 31.39 3.75 16.93
N PHE A 223 32.20 3.49 15.92
CA PHE A 223 32.23 4.23 14.67
C PHE A 223 31.56 3.42 13.54
N SER A 224 30.79 4.05 12.71
CA SER A 224 30.18 3.41 11.54
C SER A 224 30.32 4.30 10.32
N TRP A 225 30.47 3.70 9.18
CA TRP A 225 30.51 4.38 7.90
C TRP A 225 29.64 3.67 6.88
N GLY A 226 29.15 4.41 5.91
CA GLY A 226 28.37 3.88 4.80
C GLY A 226 28.57 4.70 3.54
N LEU A 227 28.59 4.02 2.40
CA LEU A 227 28.57 4.64 1.07
C LEU A 227 27.33 4.17 0.35
N ASN A 228 26.61 5.10 -0.26
CA ASN A 228 25.39 4.81 -1.01
C ASN A 228 25.49 5.44 -2.40
N TYR A 229 25.07 4.68 -3.41
CA TYR A 229 24.83 5.15 -4.77
C TYR A 229 23.44 4.72 -5.20
N HIS A 230 22.70 5.64 -5.78
CA HIS A 230 21.39 5.41 -6.35
C HIS A 230 21.30 6.08 -7.71
N LYS A 231 20.81 5.34 -8.71
CA LYS A 231 20.49 5.88 -10.02
C LYS A 231 19.15 5.30 -10.46
N GLN A 232 18.25 6.15 -10.91
CA GLN A 232 16.94 5.76 -11.44
C GLN A 232 16.66 6.52 -12.73
N LYS A 233 16.22 5.81 -13.75
CA LYS A 233 15.67 6.37 -14.98
C LYS A 233 14.21 5.96 -15.12
N VAL A 234 13.32 6.91 -15.30
CA VAL A 234 11.88 6.71 -15.49
C VAL A 234 11.51 7.17 -16.88
N ASN A 235 10.95 6.26 -17.68
CA ASN A 235 10.43 6.54 -19.00
C ASN A 235 8.91 6.65 -18.91
N TYR A 236 8.35 7.75 -19.38
CA TYR A 236 6.92 8.04 -19.37
C TYR A 236 6.35 8.00 -20.79
N THR A 237 5.05 7.67 -20.92
CA THR A 237 4.38 7.63 -22.22
C THR A 237 3.94 9.00 -22.74
N GLN A 238 3.72 9.97 -21.86
CA GLN A 238 3.05 11.25 -22.21
C GLN A 238 3.78 12.49 -21.72
N VAL A 239 4.78 12.35 -20.87
CA VAL A 239 5.57 13.44 -20.30
C VAL A 239 7.05 13.14 -20.46
N ALA A 240 7.91 14.12 -20.21
CA ALA A 240 9.36 13.96 -20.32
C ALA A 240 9.87 12.92 -19.31
N ASP A 241 10.86 12.15 -19.74
CA ASP A 241 11.57 11.21 -18.91
C ASP A 241 12.24 11.90 -17.73
N THR A 242 12.40 11.15 -16.63
CA THR A 242 13.06 11.65 -15.41
C THR A 242 14.27 10.77 -15.11
N GLU A 243 15.40 11.40 -14.82
CA GLU A 243 16.59 10.70 -14.33
C GLU A 243 17.00 11.30 -12.99
N LEU A 244 17.22 10.43 -12.00
CA LEU A 244 17.64 10.78 -10.63
C LEU A 244 18.91 10.01 -10.33
N GLU A 245 19.96 10.72 -9.91
CA GLU A 245 21.22 10.10 -9.50
C GLU A 245 21.70 10.74 -8.20
N SER A 246 22.13 9.93 -7.26
CA SER A 246 22.72 10.41 -6.01
C SER A 246 23.81 9.51 -5.50
N TYR A 247 24.82 10.11 -4.89
CA TYR A 247 25.86 9.39 -4.15
C TYR A 247 26.15 10.10 -2.84
N SER A 248 26.37 9.31 -1.81
CA SER A 248 26.58 9.85 -0.47
C SER A 248 27.50 8.99 0.40
N ALA A 249 28.13 9.66 1.35
CA ALA A 249 28.87 9.05 2.43
C ALA A 249 28.25 9.44 3.77
N THR A 250 28.09 8.46 4.63
CA THR A 250 27.56 8.63 5.99
C THR A 250 28.61 8.23 7.01
N LEU A 251 28.80 9.03 8.04
CA LEU A 251 29.60 8.70 9.21
C LEU A 251 28.70 8.74 10.44
N GLY A 252 28.86 7.78 11.31
CA GLY A 252 28.10 7.72 12.57
C GLY A 252 29.01 7.36 13.74
N TYR A 253 28.76 7.95 14.89
CA TYR A 253 29.48 7.70 16.13
C TYR A 253 28.53 7.41 17.28
N LEU A 254 28.84 6.38 18.06
CA LEU A 254 28.06 5.97 19.23
C LEU A 254 28.58 6.71 20.46
N LEU A 255 27.96 7.87 20.77
CA LEU A 255 28.33 8.68 21.95
C LEU A 255 28.11 7.93 23.27
N THR A 256 27.02 7.16 23.32
CA THR A 256 26.71 6.25 24.43
C THR A 256 26.02 5.02 23.85
N ARG A 257 25.88 3.94 24.62
CA ARG A 257 25.13 2.73 24.19
C ARG A 257 23.69 3.03 23.77
N LYS A 258 23.17 4.23 24.04
CA LYS A 258 21.79 4.65 23.77
C LYS A 258 21.68 5.82 22.81
N LEU A 259 22.79 6.51 22.53
CA LEU A 259 22.80 7.73 21.72
C LEU A 259 23.87 7.62 20.63
N ARG A 260 23.43 7.68 19.39
CA ARG A 260 24.26 7.73 18.19
C ARG A 260 24.03 9.06 17.48
N VAL A 261 25.11 9.68 17.04
CA VAL A 261 25.07 10.83 16.13
C VAL A 261 25.55 10.40 14.74
N PHE A 262 25.09 11.06 13.71
CA PHE A 262 25.51 10.77 12.34
C PHE A 262 25.52 12.03 11.49
N GLY A 263 26.35 12.00 10.46
CA GLY A 263 26.40 12.98 9.40
C GLY A 263 26.49 12.31 8.05
N THR A 264 25.76 12.82 7.08
CA THR A 264 25.76 12.36 5.69
C THR A 264 26.08 13.54 4.80
N THR A 265 26.93 13.34 3.82
CA THR A 265 27.18 14.31 2.75
C THR A 265 27.16 13.59 1.40
N GLY A 266 26.78 14.31 0.35
CA GLY A 266 26.66 13.74 -0.98
C GLY A 266 26.34 14.76 -2.03
N ARG A 267 26.01 14.27 -3.21
CA ARG A 267 25.58 15.07 -4.33
C ARG A 267 24.40 14.40 -5.04
N GLU A 268 23.47 15.22 -5.52
CA GLU A 268 22.35 14.84 -6.36
C GLU A 268 22.53 15.43 -7.75
N LYS A 269 22.21 14.63 -8.77
CA LYS A 269 22.08 15.04 -10.17
C LYS A 269 20.70 14.56 -10.61
N ASN A 270 19.85 15.50 -10.90
CA ASN A 270 18.47 15.19 -11.27
C ASN A 270 18.17 15.83 -12.64
N ASN A 271 17.41 15.11 -13.46
CA ASN A 271 16.92 15.62 -14.73
C ASN A 271 15.41 15.41 -14.77
N PHE A 272 14.66 16.45 -14.41
CA PHE A 272 13.21 16.52 -14.53
C PHE A 272 12.75 17.96 -14.78
N GLN A 273 11.56 18.09 -15.33
CA GLN A 273 11.00 19.42 -15.63
C GLN A 273 10.67 20.17 -14.33
N THR A 274 11.15 21.41 -14.25
CA THR A 274 10.89 22.33 -13.12
C THR A 274 10.76 23.76 -13.61
N ALA A 275 9.93 24.56 -12.94
CA ALA A 275 9.88 26.01 -13.15
C ALA A 275 10.98 26.73 -12.35
N GLY A 276 11.64 26.03 -11.43
CA GLY A 276 12.71 26.58 -10.59
C GLY A 276 14.08 26.55 -11.22
N SER A 277 15.09 26.97 -10.46
CA SER A 277 16.51 26.87 -10.80
C SER A 277 17.01 25.41 -10.72
N SER A 278 18.31 25.21 -10.78
CA SER A 278 18.97 23.89 -10.78
C SER A 278 18.37 22.89 -9.78
N VAL A 279 18.12 21.68 -10.24
CA VAL A 279 17.70 20.52 -9.43
C VAL A 279 18.88 19.65 -8.97
N ASP A 280 20.10 20.11 -9.26
CA ASP A 280 21.36 19.45 -8.92
C ASP A 280 22.05 20.19 -7.79
N GLY A 281 22.81 19.48 -7.00
CA GLY A 281 23.65 20.10 -5.98
C GLY A 281 24.24 19.17 -4.97
N PRO A 282 25.17 19.68 -4.15
CA PRO A 282 25.61 19.00 -2.96
C PRO A 282 24.50 18.99 -1.92
N PHE A 283 24.46 17.95 -1.11
CA PHE A 283 23.57 17.88 0.04
C PHE A 283 24.32 17.41 1.28
N TRP A 284 23.76 17.76 2.42
CA TRP A 284 24.21 17.24 3.69
C TRP A 284 23.04 17.02 4.63
N ASN A 285 23.23 16.13 5.60
CA ASN A 285 22.27 15.83 6.66
C ASN A 285 23.06 15.49 7.92
N ALA A 286 22.65 16.02 9.05
CA ALA A 286 23.20 15.69 10.36
C ALA A 286 22.07 15.40 11.35
N GLY A 287 22.29 14.43 12.21
CA GLY A 287 21.23 14.02 13.13
C GLY A 287 21.72 13.10 14.23
N PHE A 288 20.75 12.64 15.00
CA PHE A 288 20.99 11.70 16.07
C PHE A 288 19.87 10.65 16.14
N SER A 289 20.21 9.50 16.73
CA SER A 289 19.29 8.45 17.10
C SER A 289 19.48 8.10 18.56
N TRP A 290 18.42 8.17 19.34
CA TRP A 290 18.41 7.98 20.79
C TRP A 290 17.41 6.91 21.19
N ALA A 291 17.90 5.86 21.83
CA ALA A 291 17.10 4.75 22.35
C ALA A 291 17.28 4.65 23.89
N PRO A 292 16.61 5.54 24.66
CA PRO A 292 16.77 5.57 26.12
C PRO A 292 16.37 4.27 26.79
N THR A 293 15.42 3.57 26.22
CA THR A 293 14.93 2.25 26.66
C THR A 293 14.73 1.33 25.46
N SER A 294 14.57 0.03 25.70
CA SER A 294 14.20 -0.95 24.66
C SER A 294 12.79 -0.73 24.07
N ARG A 295 12.03 0.20 24.64
CA ARG A 295 10.65 0.51 24.24
C ARG A 295 10.49 1.90 23.63
N THR A 296 11.55 2.66 23.56
CA THR A 296 11.52 4.03 23.04
C THR A 296 12.68 4.22 22.09
N SER A 297 12.41 4.62 20.87
CA SER A 297 13.39 5.09 19.91
C SER A 297 12.96 6.45 19.35
N PHE A 298 13.91 7.36 19.29
CA PHE A 298 13.73 8.69 18.74
C PHE A 298 14.90 9.01 17.81
N SER A 299 14.62 9.47 16.61
CA SER A 299 15.64 9.99 15.71
C SER A 299 15.19 11.31 15.10
N ALA A 300 16.11 12.24 14.99
CA ALA A 300 15.87 13.50 14.34
C ALA A 300 17.10 13.90 13.53
N SER A 301 16.85 14.53 12.39
CA SER A 301 17.91 15.06 11.56
C SER A 301 17.49 16.34 10.85
N THR A 302 18.47 17.16 10.50
CA THR A 302 18.33 18.34 9.67
C THR A 302 19.40 18.34 8.61
N GLY A 303 19.11 18.93 7.46
CA GLY A 303 20.02 18.98 6.35
C GLY A 303 19.68 20.06 5.35
N HIS A 304 20.34 20.00 4.21
CA HIS A 304 20.10 20.87 3.07
C HIS A 304 20.22 20.06 1.78
N ARG A 305 19.24 20.23 0.90
CA ARG A 305 19.19 19.62 -0.44
C ARG A 305 18.95 20.72 -1.48
N PHE A 306 18.90 20.38 -2.77
CA PHE A 306 18.68 21.36 -3.84
C PHE A 306 17.41 22.21 -3.64
N PHE A 307 16.39 21.70 -2.95
CA PHE A 307 15.13 22.41 -2.67
C PHE A 307 15.12 23.15 -1.30
N GLY A 308 16.26 23.23 -0.62
CA GLY A 308 16.40 23.98 0.63
C GLY A 308 16.65 23.11 1.87
N ARG A 309 16.32 23.68 3.03
CA ARG A 309 16.48 22.99 4.31
C ARG A 309 15.50 21.82 4.41
N THR A 310 15.97 20.72 4.98
CA THR A 310 15.19 19.50 5.19
C THR A 310 15.22 19.07 6.64
N TYR A 311 14.12 18.49 7.06
CA TYR A 311 13.98 17.95 8.40
C TYR A 311 13.43 16.53 8.33
N SER A 312 13.87 15.70 9.25
CA SER A 312 13.26 14.38 9.45
C SER A 312 13.12 14.09 10.95
N LEU A 313 12.06 13.42 11.32
CA LEU A 313 11.81 13.00 12.68
C LEU A 313 11.16 11.61 12.64
N ASN A 314 11.57 10.73 13.53
CA ASN A 314 10.91 9.46 13.80
C ASN A 314 10.88 9.19 15.29
N LEU A 315 9.70 8.90 15.83
CA LEU A 315 9.46 8.56 17.24
C LEU A 315 8.65 7.26 17.29
N ASP A 316 9.20 6.28 17.98
CA ASP A 316 8.48 5.07 18.38
C ASP A 316 8.53 4.92 19.89
N HIS A 317 7.38 4.80 20.52
CA HIS A 317 7.28 4.55 21.95
C HIS A 317 6.23 3.50 22.24
N ARG A 318 6.59 2.50 23.04
CA ARG A 318 5.68 1.41 23.40
C ARG A 318 5.66 1.23 24.92
N THR A 319 4.47 1.21 25.47
CA THR A 319 4.23 0.78 26.86
C THR A 319 3.52 -0.60 26.87
N ARG A 320 3.12 -1.04 28.04
CA ARG A 320 2.33 -2.27 28.16
C ARG A 320 0.98 -2.19 27.43
N ARG A 321 0.38 -1.00 27.35
CA ARG A 321 -0.98 -0.79 26.82
C ARG A 321 -1.04 0.23 25.71
N THR A 322 0.00 0.99 25.46
CA THR A 322 -0.02 2.03 24.43
C THR A 322 1.16 1.86 23.49
N SER A 323 0.93 2.15 22.21
CA SER A 323 1.97 2.35 21.21
C SER A 323 1.78 3.71 20.56
N TRP A 324 2.89 4.41 20.36
CA TRP A 324 2.97 5.74 19.77
C TRP A 324 3.97 5.68 18.63
N ASN A 325 3.57 6.23 17.51
CA ASN A 325 4.46 6.43 16.37
C ASN A 325 4.25 7.84 15.84
N ALA A 326 5.34 8.54 15.53
CA ALA A 326 5.28 9.81 14.82
C ALA A 326 6.45 9.89 13.86
N ALA A 327 6.18 10.25 12.61
CA ALA A 327 7.18 10.42 11.57
C ALA A 327 6.94 11.72 10.81
N TYR A 328 8.01 12.44 10.51
CA TYR A 328 8.03 13.58 9.60
C TYR A 328 9.17 13.41 8.61
N THR A 329 8.87 13.59 7.33
CA THR A 329 9.87 13.45 6.25
C THR A 329 9.65 14.49 5.16
N GLU A 330 10.74 14.90 4.53
CA GLU A 330 10.74 15.76 3.35
C GLU A 330 11.57 15.10 2.24
N SER A 331 10.97 14.89 1.08
CA SER A 331 11.61 14.18 -0.04
C SER A 331 11.06 14.60 -1.39
N LEU A 332 11.90 14.51 -2.41
CA LEU A 332 11.43 14.51 -3.80
C LEU A 332 10.62 13.25 -4.05
N SER A 333 9.47 13.39 -4.70
CA SER A 333 8.56 12.31 -5.03
C SER A 333 7.83 12.59 -6.35
N SER A 334 7.14 11.59 -6.85
CA SER A 334 6.29 11.69 -8.05
C SER A 334 5.01 10.90 -7.83
N THR A 335 4.00 11.13 -8.67
CA THR A 335 2.78 10.32 -8.67
C THR A 335 3.09 8.83 -8.85
N ARG A 336 4.02 8.51 -9.75
CA ARG A 336 4.50 7.16 -9.96
C ARG A 336 5.04 6.52 -8.67
N THR A 337 5.87 7.25 -7.91
CA THR A 337 6.41 6.77 -6.63
C THR A 337 5.28 6.50 -5.64
N VAL A 338 4.29 7.38 -5.57
CA VAL A 338 3.11 7.17 -4.73
C VAL A 338 2.31 5.95 -5.20
N GLN A 339 2.10 5.77 -6.50
CA GLN A 339 1.36 4.64 -7.06
C GLN A 339 2.09 3.30 -6.88
N SER A 340 3.41 3.24 -7.07
CA SER A 340 4.21 2.03 -6.89
C SER A 340 4.27 1.55 -5.44
N GLN A 341 4.17 2.48 -4.49
CA GLN A 341 4.10 2.18 -3.05
C GLN A 341 2.67 1.93 -2.57
N PHE A 342 1.68 2.32 -3.39
CA PHE A 342 0.28 2.26 -3.02
C PHE A 342 -0.32 0.90 -3.40
N LEU A 343 -0.54 0.07 -2.43
CA LEU A 343 -1.18 -1.23 -2.58
C LEU A 343 -2.72 -1.15 -2.56
N GLY A 344 -3.31 -0.10 -3.16
CA GLY A 344 -4.77 0.13 -3.18
C GLY A 344 -5.27 1.05 -2.05
N THR A 345 -6.60 1.15 -1.84
CA THR A 345 -7.17 1.90 -0.71
C THR A 345 -6.59 1.36 0.58
N VAL A 346 -5.90 2.22 1.31
CA VAL A 346 -5.17 1.80 2.50
C VAL A 346 -6.12 1.74 3.67
N TYR A 347 -6.33 0.57 4.17
CA TYR A 347 -7.15 0.32 5.33
C TYR A 347 -6.27 0.05 6.54
N LEU A 348 -6.64 0.60 7.67
CA LEU A 348 -6.06 0.22 8.94
C LEU A 348 -6.85 -0.99 9.46
N TYR A 349 -6.21 -2.14 9.53
CA TYR A 349 -6.83 -3.36 10.03
C TYR A 349 -6.30 -3.73 11.42
N LEU A 350 -7.18 -4.28 12.23
CA LEU A 350 -6.87 -4.86 13.53
C LEU A 350 -6.90 -6.38 13.42
N CYS A 351 -5.86 -7.04 13.90
CA CYS A 351 -5.85 -8.49 14.04
C CYS A 351 -6.75 -8.95 15.20
N SER A 352 -7.29 -10.15 15.13
CA SER A 352 -8.28 -10.68 16.10
C SER A 352 -7.76 -10.88 17.53
N ASP A 353 -6.44 -10.79 17.75
CA ASP A 353 -5.85 -10.76 19.08
C ASP A 353 -6.02 -9.42 19.79
N ASN A 354 -6.62 -8.42 19.14
CA ASN A 354 -6.76 -7.04 19.58
C ASN A 354 -5.43 -6.34 19.97
N SER A 355 -4.29 -6.95 19.63
CA SER A 355 -2.97 -6.45 20.03
C SER A 355 -2.10 -6.04 18.87
N THR A 356 -2.36 -6.59 17.70
CA THR A 356 -1.52 -6.37 16.53
C THR A 356 -2.29 -5.57 15.50
N THR A 357 -1.92 -4.32 15.30
CA THR A 357 -2.36 -3.52 14.16
C THR A 357 -1.54 -3.90 12.95
N VAL A 358 -2.19 -4.11 11.81
CA VAL A 358 -1.54 -4.14 10.52
C VAL A 358 -1.72 -2.76 9.90
N PRO A 359 -0.67 -1.95 9.90
CA PRO A 359 -0.77 -0.63 9.30
C PRO A 359 -0.87 -0.77 7.79
N LEU A 360 -1.81 -0.01 7.21
CA LEU A 360 -1.79 0.42 5.82
C LEU A 360 -1.67 -0.72 4.80
N VAL A 361 -2.65 -1.63 4.75
CA VAL A 361 -2.73 -2.65 3.71
C VAL A 361 -3.93 -2.42 2.79
N SER A 362 -3.74 -2.70 1.53
CA SER A 362 -4.66 -2.40 0.44
C SER A 362 -5.92 -3.28 0.39
N SER A 363 -5.94 -4.39 1.11
CA SER A 363 -7.08 -5.29 1.10
C SER A 363 -7.26 -6.05 2.42
N PRO A 364 -8.49 -6.48 2.74
CA PRO A 364 -8.76 -7.36 3.87
C PRO A 364 -7.91 -8.64 3.83
N ALA A 365 -7.63 -9.13 2.63
CA ALA A 365 -6.85 -10.33 2.39
C ALA A 365 -5.39 -10.18 2.81
N LEU A 366 -4.73 -9.10 2.42
CA LEU A 366 -3.37 -8.76 2.84
C LEU A 366 -3.30 -8.52 4.35
N ALA A 367 -4.31 -7.85 4.91
CA ALA A 367 -4.40 -7.69 6.36
C ALA A 367 -4.50 -9.03 7.07
N GLN A 368 -5.34 -9.94 6.56
CA GLN A 368 -5.52 -11.26 7.15
C GLN A 368 -4.24 -12.11 7.05
N SER A 369 -3.55 -12.09 5.92
CA SER A 369 -2.29 -12.82 5.77
C SER A 369 -1.20 -12.26 6.69
N ASN A 370 -1.09 -10.95 6.80
CA ASN A 370 -0.16 -10.29 7.73
C ASN A 370 -0.50 -10.59 9.19
N CYS A 371 -1.79 -10.62 9.55
CA CYS A 371 -2.22 -11.02 10.88
C CYS A 371 -1.92 -12.49 11.16
N GLN A 372 -2.18 -13.39 10.22
CA GLN A 372 -1.88 -14.82 10.34
C GLN A 372 -0.38 -15.06 10.54
N GLN A 373 0.45 -14.35 9.78
CA GLN A 373 1.90 -14.46 9.88
C GLN A 373 2.44 -13.95 11.22
N LYS A 374 1.91 -12.83 11.73
CA LYS A 374 2.32 -12.26 13.03
C LYS A 374 1.84 -13.09 14.22
N LEU A 375 0.64 -13.63 14.16
CA LEU A 375 0.01 -14.33 15.28
C LEU A 375 0.26 -15.85 15.26
N ARG A 376 0.81 -16.38 14.17
CA ARG A 376 0.94 -17.84 13.93
C ARG A 376 -0.39 -18.59 14.13
N ASN A 377 -1.52 -17.91 13.92
CA ASN A 377 -2.85 -18.45 14.09
C ASN A 377 -3.58 -18.47 12.74
N PRO A 378 -4.03 -19.65 12.24
CA PRO A 378 -4.72 -19.75 10.96
C PRO A 378 -6.13 -19.11 10.98
N ILE A 379 -6.71 -18.87 12.15
CA ILE A 379 -8.04 -18.30 12.32
C ILE A 379 -7.89 -16.85 12.81
N VAL A 380 -7.65 -15.94 11.90
CA VAL A 380 -7.55 -14.52 12.22
C VAL A 380 -8.68 -13.77 11.52
N THR A 381 -9.53 -13.15 12.31
CA THR A 381 -10.51 -12.18 11.79
C THR A 381 -9.82 -10.82 11.67
N VAL A 382 -9.96 -10.20 10.54
CA VAL A 382 -9.42 -8.88 10.27
C VAL A 382 -10.57 -7.89 10.30
N LEU A 383 -10.47 -6.91 11.16
CA LEU A 383 -11.47 -5.86 11.30
C LEU A 383 -10.95 -4.58 10.67
N LEU A 384 -11.68 -4.04 9.73
CA LEU A 384 -11.42 -2.71 9.18
C LEU A 384 -11.69 -1.66 10.27
N ILE A 385 -10.64 -0.99 10.75
CA ILE A 385 -10.76 0.06 11.78
C ILE A 385 -10.75 1.47 11.22
N GLY A 386 -10.43 1.64 9.97
CA GLY A 386 -10.47 2.95 9.31
C GLY A 386 -10.17 2.79 7.83
N ALA A 387 -11.00 3.35 7.00
CA ALA A 387 -10.66 3.64 5.62
C ALA A 387 -10.12 5.07 5.61
N GLY A 388 -8.83 5.20 5.57
CA GLY A 388 -8.17 6.49 5.39
C GLY A 388 -7.54 6.49 4.01
N ASN A 389 -8.01 7.35 3.12
CA ASN A 389 -7.21 7.75 1.97
C ASN A 389 -6.07 8.64 2.48
N LEU A 390 -5.16 8.06 3.29
CA LEU A 390 -4.00 8.75 3.84
C LEU A 390 -3.03 9.22 2.75
N SER A 391 -3.24 8.85 1.51
CA SER A 391 -2.35 9.16 0.39
C SER A 391 -3.07 9.45 -0.93
N SER A 392 -4.37 9.64 -0.94
CA SER A 392 -5.06 10.00 -2.18
C SER A 392 -4.90 11.49 -2.48
N LEU A 393 -3.69 11.87 -2.78
CA LEU A 393 -3.39 13.13 -3.41
C LEU A 393 -3.74 13.01 -4.90
N SER A 394 -4.14 14.12 -5.53
CA SER A 394 -4.40 14.11 -6.97
C SER A 394 -3.22 13.51 -7.73
N LEU A 395 -3.50 12.62 -8.66
CA LEU A 395 -2.51 12.03 -9.52
C LEU A 395 -2.12 13.08 -10.58
N LEU A 396 -0.90 13.54 -10.55
CA LEU A 396 -0.36 14.57 -11.43
C LEU A 396 0.86 14.04 -12.16
N ASN A 397 1.04 14.43 -13.41
CA ASN A 397 2.17 14.00 -14.21
C ASN A 397 3.41 14.88 -14.01
N GLU A 398 3.74 15.20 -12.75
CA GLU A 398 4.91 16.01 -12.40
C GLU A 398 5.57 15.56 -11.09
N ASN A 399 6.83 15.95 -10.89
CA ASN A 399 7.55 15.75 -9.65
C ASN A 399 7.19 16.83 -8.62
N PHE A 400 7.23 16.47 -7.34
CA PHE A 400 6.92 17.37 -6.23
C PHE A 400 7.78 17.09 -5.01
N ILE A 401 8.03 18.15 -4.22
CA ILE A 401 8.58 17.97 -2.88
C ILE A 401 7.45 17.63 -1.94
N ASN A 402 7.53 16.45 -1.36
CA ASN A 402 6.55 15.93 -0.42
C ASN A 402 7.04 16.13 1.01
N LYS A 403 6.29 16.95 1.79
CA LYS A 403 6.50 17.14 3.24
C LYS A 403 5.38 16.44 3.97
N ASN A 404 5.69 15.34 4.60
CA ASN A 404 4.69 14.45 5.17
C ASN A 404 4.91 14.24 6.66
N PHE A 405 3.88 14.53 7.45
CA PHE A 405 3.78 14.17 8.86
C PHE A 405 2.70 13.11 9.03
N ILE A 406 3.00 12.07 9.77
CA ILE A 406 2.04 11.08 10.25
C ILE A 406 2.32 10.79 11.73
N GLY A 407 1.27 10.79 12.53
CA GLY A 407 1.34 10.42 13.94
C GLY A 407 0.22 9.46 14.28
N SER A 408 0.48 8.45 15.07
CA SER A 408 -0.53 7.52 15.55
C SER A 408 -0.31 7.13 17.00
N MET A 409 -1.42 6.88 17.68
CA MET A 409 -1.47 6.33 19.04
C MET A 409 -2.49 5.21 19.07
N SER A 410 -2.11 4.07 19.64
CA SER A 410 -3.03 2.98 19.94
C SER A 410 -3.02 2.68 21.43
N LEU A 411 -4.19 2.64 22.04
CA LEU A 411 -4.43 2.22 23.43
C LEU A 411 -5.17 0.87 23.41
N GLN A 412 -4.59 -0.10 24.09
CA GLN A 412 -5.11 -1.45 24.14
C GLN A 412 -5.48 -1.84 25.57
N THR A 413 -6.68 -2.36 25.72
CA THR A 413 -7.19 -2.97 26.94
C THR A 413 -7.54 -4.45 26.70
N GLY A 414 -7.98 -5.17 27.72
CA GLY A 414 -8.35 -6.59 27.55
C GLY A 414 -9.51 -6.83 26.56
N LYS A 415 -10.40 -5.84 26.37
CA LYS A 415 -11.59 -5.98 25.51
C LYS A 415 -11.70 -4.92 24.42
N SER A 416 -10.91 -3.85 24.48
CA SER A 416 -11.04 -2.79 23.49
C SER A 416 -9.68 -2.23 23.06
N THR A 417 -9.66 -1.75 21.83
CA THR A 417 -8.54 -1.00 21.26
C THR A 417 -9.06 0.33 20.74
N VAL A 418 -8.42 1.41 21.16
CA VAL A 418 -8.68 2.76 20.64
C VAL A 418 -7.45 3.22 19.88
N THR A 419 -7.65 3.67 18.66
CA THR A 419 -6.57 4.17 17.80
C THR A 419 -6.90 5.58 17.33
N PHE A 420 -5.92 6.47 17.41
CA PHE A 420 -5.95 7.79 16.82
C PHE A 420 -4.79 7.91 15.84
N ALA A 421 -5.03 8.51 14.67
CA ALA A 421 -3.98 8.90 13.76
C ALA A 421 -4.26 10.31 13.24
N ALA A 422 -3.18 11.08 13.04
CA ALA A 422 -3.21 12.40 12.43
C ALA A 422 -2.18 12.46 11.32
N PHE A 423 -2.48 13.22 10.28
CA PHE A 423 -1.58 13.38 9.14
C PHE A 423 -1.61 14.82 8.61
N ASN A 424 -0.51 15.24 8.01
CA ASN A 424 -0.40 16.49 7.28
C ASN A 424 0.60 16.28 6.14
N THR A 425 0.07 16.34 4.91
CA THR A 425 0.86 16.18 3.69
C THR A 425 0.80 17.49 2.91
N ARG A 426 1.96 18.01 2.55
CA ARG A 426 2.13 19.20 1.72
C ARG A 426 2.98 18.83 0.53
N ARG A 427 2.49 19.13 -0.68
CA ARG A 427 3.21 18.93 -1.94
C ARG A 427 3.51 20.27 -2.59
N GLU A 428 4.75 20.48 -2.92
CA GLU A 428 5.23 21.63 -3.68
C GLU A 428 5.58 21.12 -5.07
N LEU A 429 4.70 21.38 -6.03
CA LEU A 429 4.80 20.87 -7.39
C LEU A 429 5.92 21.62 -8.12
N GLN A 430 6.82 20.88 -8.79
CA GLN A 430 8.06 21.47 -9.29
C GLN A 430 7.90 22.15 -10.65
N LEU A 431 6.97 21.70 -11.49
CA LEU A 431 6.72 22.30 -12.80
C LEU A 431 5.72 23.45 -12.70
N SER A 432 4.59 23.23 -12.06
CA SER A 432 3.54 24.26 -11.93
C SER A 432 3.83 25.28 -10.83
N GLY A 433 4.75 25.00 -9.90
CA GLY A 433 5.03 25.83 -8.73
C GLY A 433 3.87 25.91 -7.74
N THR A 434 2.84 25.11 -7.92
CA THR A 434 1.66 25.14 -7.07
C THR A 434 1.86 24.32 -5.79
N LEU A 435 1.02 24.62 -4.81
CA LEU A 435 1.04 23.98 -3.51
C LEU A 435 -0.27 23.25 -3.27
N ASP A 436 -0.21 21.98 -2.93
CA ASP A 436 -1.35 21.21 -2.44
C ASP A 436 -1.12 20.85 -0.98
N ARG A 437 -2.18 20.91 -0.19
CA ARG A 437 -2.13 20.51 1.21
C ARG A 437 -3.32 19.65 1.59
N GLN A 438 -3.03 18.57 2.28
CA GLN A 438 -4.03 17.72 2.91
C GLN A 438 -3.66 17.49 4.38
N TYR A 439 -4.59 17.66 5.29
CA TYR A 439 -4.39 17.30 6.69
C TYR A 439 -5.69 16.80 7.30
N GLY A 440 -5.55 16.04 8.37
CA GLY A 440 -6.71 15.46 9.03
C GLY A 440 -6.36 14.48 10.12
N GLY A 441 -7.37 13.76 10.56
CA GLY A 441 -7.24 12.73 11.56
C GLY A 441 -8.33 11.68 11.45
N VAL A 442 -8.01 10.51 11.97
CA VAL A 442 -8.94 9.39 12.11
C VAL A 442 -8.90 8.86 13.53
N ALA A 443 -10.05 8.46 14.03
CA ALA A 443 -10.20 7.80 15.32
C ALA A 443 -10.98 6.51 15.12
N SER A 444 -10.60 5.46 15.80
CA SER A 444 -11.35 4.20 15.82
C SER A 444 -11.36 3.59 17.20
N TRP A 445 -12.49 3.00 17.55
CA TRP A 445 -12.68 2.23 18.76
C TRP A 445 -13.26 0.88 18.41
N SER A 446 -12.45 -0.17 18.60
CA SER A 446 -12.87 -1.56 18.46
C SER A 446 -13.14 -2.15 19.84
N TRP A 447 -14.29 -2.75 20.02
CA TRP A 447 -14.72 -3.34 21.27
C TRP A 447 -15.22 -4.77 21.08
N ARG A 448 -14.62 -5.72 21.80
CA ARG A 448 -15.09 -7.11 21.86
C ARG A 448 -16.27 -7.19 22.82
N LEU A 449 -17.50 -7.18 22.27
CA LEU A 449 -18.76 -7.27 23.02
C LEU A 449 -18.94 -8.67 23.62
N ALA A 450 -18.59 -9.70 22.85
CA ALA A 450 -18.69 -11.10 23.22
C ALA A 450 -17.50 -11.89 22.60
N PRO A 451 -17.25 -13.15 22.96
CA PRO A 451 -16.14 -13.96 22.41
C PRO A 451 -16.08 -13.97 20.89
N TYR A 452 -17.23 -13.93 20.22
CA TYR A 452 -17.36 -14.01 18.76
C TYR A 452 -17.94 -12.74 18.13
N THR A 453 -18.08 -11.65 18.90
CA THR A 453 -18.70 -10.39 18.42
C THR A 453 -17.79 -9.22 18.69
N VAL A 454 -17.48 -8.47 17.66
CA VAL A 454 -16.70 -7.24 17.74
C VAL A 454 -17.53 -6.10 17.15
N SER A 455 -17.58 -4.98 17.86
CA SER A 455 -18.11 -3.71 17.37
C SER A 455 -16.96 -2.75 17.08
N THR A 456 -17.12 -1.93 16.05
CA THR A 456 -16.15 -0.88 15.69
C THR A 456 -16.88 0.42 15.43
N LEU A 457 -16.48 1.48 16.11
CA LEU A 457 -16.84 2.85 15.80
C LEU A 457 -15.62 3.54 15.19
N SER A 458 -15.80 4.17 14.04
CA SER A 458 -14.75 4.93 13.36
C SER A 458 -15.23 6.32 13.01
N SER A 459 -14.34 7.29 13.04
CA SER A 459 -14.58 8.65 12.59
C SER A 459 -13.34 9.18 11.91
N GLY A 460 -13.51 9.91 10.83
CA GLY A 460 -12.43 10.56 10.09
C GLY A 460 -12.84 11.96 9.65
N TRP A 461 -11.85 12.83 9.65
CA TRP A 461 -11.95 14.17 9.07
C TRP A 461 -10.68 14.49 8.31
N SER A 462 -10.84 15.08 7.12
CA SER A 462 -9.72 15.62 6.36
C SER A 462 -10.12 16.91 5.66
N ARG A 463 -9.16 17.83 5.56
CA ARG A 463 -9.26 19.05 4.77
C ARG A 463 -8.23 19.02 3.65
N ASN A 464 -8.71 19.26 2.43
CA ASN A 464 -7.91 19.40 1.24
C ASN A 464 -7.91 20.86 0.79
N ILE A 465 -6.74 21.42 0.56
CA ILE A 465 -6.56 22.81 0.13
C ILE A 465 -5.72 22.83 -1.14
N VAL A 466 -6.26 23.42 -2.21
CA VAL A 466 -5.57 23.65 -3.47
C VAL A 466 -5.59 25.15 -3.76
N PRO A 467 -4.57 25.89 -3.33
CA PRO A 467 -4.53 27.36 -3.42
C PRO A 467 -4.65 27.88 -4.85
N ALA A 468 -4.11 27.17 -5.84
CA ALA A 468 -4.18 27.55 -7.25
C ALA A 468 -5.63 27.72 -7.75
N SER A 469 -6.56 26.91 -7.28
CA SER A 469 -8.00 27.00 -7.57
C SER A 469 -8.80 27.67 -6.47
N LYS A 470 -8.16 28.13 -5.40
CA LYS A 470 -8.80 28.64 -4.17
C LYS A 470 -9.84 27.69 -3.58
N ARG A 471 -9.61 26.37 -3.77
CA ARG A 471 -10.56 25.36 -3.36
C ARG A 471 -10.18 24.78 -2.00
N GLU A 472 -11.19 24.64 -1.15
CA GLU A 472 -11.11 23.99 0.15
C GLU A 472 -12.27 23.00 0.29
N ASP A 473 -11.92 21.75 0.61
CA ASP A 473 -12.88 20.67 0.81
C ASP A 473 -12.68 20.04 2.18
N ASP A 474 -13.74 19.97 2.97
CA ASP A 474 -13.80 19.22 4.22
C ASP A 474 -14.56 17.91 4.01
N LEU A 475 -13.90 16.79 4.27
CA LEU A 475 -14.50 15.46 4.21
C LEU A 475 -14.62 14.87 5.61
N TRP A 476 -15.84 14.53 6.01
CA TRP A 476 -16.17 13.84 7.24
C TRP A 476 -16.70 12.45 6.96
N ASN A 477 -16.32 11.49 7.77
CA ASN A 477 -16.90 10.16 7.76
C ASN A 477 -17.08 9.62 9.17
N ILE A 478 -18.19 8.89 9.40
CA ILE A 478 -18.47 8.15 10.62
C ILE A 478 -18.94 6.77 10.20
N GLY A 479 -18.41 5.73 10.83
CA GLY A 479 -18.77 4.34 10.57
C GLY A 479 -19.04 3.59 11.86
N LEU A 480 -20.09 2.77 11.87
CA LEU A 480 -20.39 1.81 12.93
C LEU A 480 -20.48 0.42 12.31
N GLY A 481 -19.62 -0.48 12.76
CA GLY A 481 -19.53 -1.85 12.27
C GLY A 481 -19.76 -2.87 13.37
N PHE A 482 -20.39 -3.97 13.01
CA PHE A 482 -20.50 -5.19 13.81
C PHE A 482 -20.01 -6.37 12.99
N SER A 483 -19.18 -7.22 13.60
CA SER A 483 -18.77 -8.49 13.02
C SER A 483 -19.05 -9.59 14.01
N HIS A 484 -19.71 -10.64 13.53
CA HIS A 484 -20.04 -11.82 14.33
C HIS A 484 -19.59 -13.10 13.63
N GLN A 485 -18.83 -13.92 14.34
CA GLN A 485 -18.41 -15.23 13.83
C GLN A 485 -19.51 -16.25 14.08
N LEU A 486 -20.19 -16.67 13.01
CA LEU A 486 -21.28 -17.64 13.06
C LEU A 486 -20.75 -19.07 13.21
N ARG A 487 -19.65 -19.39 12.50
CA ARG A 487 -18.93 -20.67 12.52
C ARG A 487 -17.43 -20.42 12.27
N PRO A 488 -16.54 -21.38 12.50
CA PRO A 488 -15.10 -21.20 12.31
C PRO A 488 -14.69 -20.64 10.93
N LYS A 489 -15.48 -20.94 9.89
CA LYS A 489 -15.22 -20.53 8.50
C LYS A 489 -16.27 -19.57 7.93
N LEU A 490 -17.21 -19.08 8.76
CA LEU A 490 -18.30 -18.21 8.35
C LEU A 490 -18.46 -17.06 9.33
N SER A 491 -18.38 -15.83 8.85
CA SER A 491 -18.67 -14.60 9.61
C SER A 491 -19.69 -13.72 8.91
N SER A 492 -20.49 -12.99 9.71
CA SER A 492 -21.41 -11.95 9.24
C SER A 492 -20.89 -10.58 9.64
N THR A 493 -21.20 -9.59 8.81
CA THR A 493 -20.86 -8.19 9.06
C THR A 493 -22.08 -7.32 8.82
N LEU A 494 -22.22 -6.27 9.63
CA LEU A 494 -23.20 -5.20 9.43
C LEU A 494 -22.48 -3.87 9.65
N ASN A 495 -22.50 -2.99 8.64
CA ASN A 495 -21.79 -1.72 8.68
C ASN A 495 -22.73 -0.60 8.28
N PHE A 496 -22.82 0.44 9.09
CA PHE A 496 -23.42 1.72 8.77
C PHE A 496 -22.31 2.74 8.54
N ARG A 497 -22.48 3.59 7.51
CA ARG A 497 -21.55 4.68 7.21
C ARG A 497 -22.33 5.95 6.88
N HIS A 498 -21.82 7.06 7.38
CA HIS A 498 -22.23 8.41 7.02
C HIS A 498 -21.01 9.17 6.54
N GLN A 499 -21.09 9.76 5.33
CA GLN A 499 -20.03 10.56 4.73
C GLN A 499 -20.60 11.90 4.28
N VAL A 500 -19.85 12.98 4.53
CA VAL A 500 -20.22 14.35 4.13
C VAL A 500 -18.98 15.03 3.58
N ARG A 501 -19.13 15.66 2.42
CA ARG A 501 -18.14 16.59 1.87
C ARG A 501 -18.77 17.98 1.82
N ASN A 502 -18.10 18.95 2.43
CA ASN A 502 -18.41 20.36 2.31
C ASN A 502 -17.28 21.04 1.52
N SER A 503 -17.62 21.80 0.50
CA SER A 503 -16.67 22.48 -0.39
C SER A 503 -17.05 23.96 -0.51
N ASN A 504 -16.08 24.82 -0.71
CA ASN A 504 -16.33 26.21 -1.10
C ASN A 504 -16.63 26.37 -2.60
N GLN A 505 -16.65 25.27 -3.36
CA GLN A 505 -17.02 25.23 -4.79
C GLN A 505 -18.43 24.68 -4.95
N ALA A 506 -19.25 25.40 -5.71
CA ALA A 506 -20.59 24.96 -6.03
C ALA A 506 -20.59 23.56 -6.68
N ALA A 507 -21.59 22.74 -6.34
CA ALA A 507 -21.79 21.39 -6.85
C ALA A 507 -20.69 20.36 -6.50
N ALA A 508 -19.78 20.68 -5.56
CA ALA A 508 -18.81 19.72 -5.06
C ALA A 508 -19.22 19.10 -3.70
N ASP A 509 -20.24 19.64 -3.07
CA ASP A 509 -20.79 19.10 -1.82
C ASP A 509 -21.56 17.82 -2.06
N PHE A 510 -21.39 16.86 -1.19
CA PHE A 510 -22.24 15.67 -1.17
C PHE A 510 -22.45 15.13 0.25
N LYS A 511 -23.49 14.33 0.38
CA LYS A 511 -23.79 13.55 1.57
C LYS A 511 -24.16 12.14 1.15
N GLU A 512 -23.73 11.15 1.90
CA GLU A 512 -24.07 9.74 1.69
C GLU A 512 -24.32 9.05 3.01
N ASN A 513 -25.38 8.25 3.07
CA ASN A 513 -25.60 7.24 4.10
C ASN A 513 -25.63 5.87 3.44
N SER A 514 -24.90 4.92 3.97
CA SER A 514 -24.92 3.55 3.47
C SER A 514 -25.03 2.52 4.59
N LEU A 515 -25.75 1.45 4.32
CA LEU A 515 -25.88 0.29 5.18
C LEU A 515 -25.49 -0.95 4.40
N THR A 516 -24.49 -1.66 4.88
CA THR A 516 -23.96 -2.88 4.26
C THR A 516 -24.13 -4.06 5.18
N ALA A 517 -24.76 -5.13 4.69
CA ALA A 517 -24.80 -6.44 5.34
C ALA A 517 -24.04 -7.45 4.50
N GLY A 518 -23.20 -8.28 5.12
CA GLY A 518 -22.34 -9.20 4.39
C GLY A 518 -22.09 -10.52 5.11
N LEU A 519 -21.72 -11.53 4.31
CA LEU A 519 -21.26 -12.84 4.74
C LEU A 519 -19.88 -13.11 4.14
N ASN A 520 -18.95 -13.55 4.98
CA ASN A 520 -17.62 -13.95 4.58
C ASN A 520 -17.44 -15.43 4.84
N MET A 521 -17.10 -16.18 3.81
CA MET A 521 -16.86 -17.63 3.86
C MET A 521 -15.40 -17.92 3.52
N THR A 522 -14.80 -18.85 4.25
CA THR A 522 -13.43 -19.36 3.97
C THR A 522 -13.50 -20.86 3.77
N PHE A 523 -12.84 -21.38 2.76
CA PHE A 523 -12.89 -22.80 2.38
C PHE A 523 -11.58 -23.52 2.69
#